data_b3687c31ef9d36d7496f37a589147b55
#
_entry.id   b3687c31ef9d36d7496f37a589147b55
#
_cell.length_a   1.000
_cell.length_b   1.000
_cell.length_c   1.000
_cell.angle_alpha   90.00
_cell.angle_beta   90.00
_cell.angle_gamma   90.00
#
_symmetry.space_group_name_H-M   'P 1'
#
loop_
_entity.id
_entity.type
_entity.pdbx_description
1 polymer ?
#
loop_
_entity_poly.entity_id
_entity_poly.type
_entity_poly.pdbx_seq_one_letter_code
_entity_poly.pdbx_strand_id
1 'polypeptide(L)'
;LTVLVVPGVSIATRFDVLPPLPAASGVVGIAAIIDRPPATASLIGLTKSAEIDALLGPGTRASAPEIVHALGNGAQEVVVSPVLGGGAASLVLNNADGAPAVILRARSNGSWAHRLSVDIRALASGSGGTARVTLRLLAAGQVIEEFPDLAGDRNDPSAIFDVINTRSVHVVAVDPGFDGDDPTPGTYALPGDGSGVPVNVTGEATELFRILAETGVDETGLSVEIAGSGNAITVRVSRTGAVQEEFTRLTMDPDSARHLPAVLLANSALVTLRQANSLAPAARLPAATTAPIPLQDGSSPNAAAYQAAIDRLGDDPRINLVLAAIEPTATSNTVRTIHQALVAHAVQEAENGSPRIALGAVTAGEQPDLDQVRDHAAAVRNRRFVLVSPAGAAGAVAGLVSRLSPEISPTFKTVPLFGLTPASYSGSELNKLLGPSHNALVVQQRSGRGIIVLRGLDTSGDQISVTRVADAAIRETKAIAENFIGQLNSSDARAALRSQIIATFTRMERAGALVPSTDGTDPAFFVDVYSTQLDFAQGIVRIDIAVRPVRAIDFIYATIRVKN
;
A
#
# COMPACT_ATOMS: atom_id res chain seq x y z
N LEU A 1 -13.34 35.14 -40.01
CA LEU A 1 -13.95 36.45 -39.74
C LEU A 1 -14.72 36.85 -40.98
N THR A 2 -16.05 36.77 -40.92
CA THR A 2 -16.93 37.31 -41.99
C THR A 2 -16.87 38.82 -41.88
N VAL A 3 -16.32 39.47 -42.89
CA VAL A 3 -16.29 40.95 -42.97
C VAL A 3 -17.71 41.41 -43.30
N LEU A 4 -18.35 42.12 -42.38
CA LEU A 4 -19.64 42.77 -42.63
C LEU A 4 -19.46 43.91 -43.61
N VAL A 5 -20.11 43.86 -44.78
CA VAL A 5 -20.09 44.90 -45.80
C VAL A 5 -21.18 45.96 -45.57
N VAL A 6 -22.15 45.65 -44.70
CA VAL A 6 -23.25 46.55 -44.28
C VAL A 6 -23.15 46.74 -42.77
N PRO A 7 -23.41 47.97 -42.23
CA PRO A 7 -23.42 48.16 -40.77
C PRO A 7 -24.42 47.21 -40.10
N GLY A 8 -23.89 46.36 -39.22
CA GLY A 8 -24.67 45.34 -38.50
C GLY A 8 -23.81 44.73 -37.37
N VAL A 9 -24.43 43.94 -36.48
CA VAL A 9 -23.77 43.28 -35.37
C VAL A 9 -23.46 41.84 -35.81
N SER A 10 -22.19 41.44 -35.75
CA SER A 10 -21.77 40.05 -35.92
C SER A 10 -21.36 39.53 -34.54
N ILE A 11 -22.13 38.57 -34.01
CA ILE A 11 -21.81 37.88 -32.76
C ILE A 11 -21.25 36.52 -33.15
N ALA A 12 -19.94 36.34 -32.95
CA ALA A 12 -19.30 35.04 -33.01
C ALA A 12 -19.30 34.46 -31.60
N THR A 13 -20.11 33.44 -31.36
CA THR A 13 -20.07 32.68 -30.12
C THR A 13 -18.87 31.74 -30.22
N ARG A 14 -17.86 32.00 -29.43
CA ARG A 14 -16.71 31.11 -29.29
C ARG A 14 -16.89 30.37 -27.95
N PHE A 15 -17.13 29.09 -28.02
CA PHE A 15 -17.02 28.25 -26.84
C PHE A 15 -15.53 27.96 -26.60
N ASP A 16 -14.87 28.76 -25.78
CA ASP A 16 -13.55 28.45 -25.27
C ASP A 16 -13.72 27.40 -24.15
N VAL A 17 -13.91 26.15 -24.55
CA VAL A 17 -13.76 25.03 -23.61
C VAL A 17 -12.26 24.88 -23.39
N LEU A 18 -11.79 25.17 -22.18
CA LEU A 18 -10.40 24.91 -21.80
C LEU A 18 -10.09 23.44 -22.12
N PRO A 19 -8.95 23.14 -22.73
CA PRO A 19 -8.56 21.76 -22.93
C PRO A 19 -8.53 21.08 -21.56
N PRO A 20 -9.12 19.89 -21.41
CA PRO A 20 -9.10 19.17 -20.14
C PRO A 20 -7.64 18.96 -19.71
N LEU A 21 -7.38 19.06 -18.42
CA LEU A 21 -6.08 18.67 -17.87
C LEU A 21 -5.83 17.20 -18.25
N PRO A 22 -4.58 16.84 -18.59
CA PRO A 22 -4.25 15.45 -18.85
C PRO A 22 -4.73 14.55 -17.72
N ALA A 23 -5.30 13.40 -18.05
CA ALA A 23 -5.74 12.44 -17.04
C ALA A 23 -4.56 12.07 -16.12
N ALA A 24 -4.81 11.96 -14.81
CA ALA A 24 -3.77 11.59 -13.85
C ALA A 24 -3.09 10.28 -14.28
N SER A 25 -1.77 10.27 -14.28
CA SER A 25 -0.96 9.08 -14.57
C SER A 25 0.04 8.86 -13.43
N GLY A 26 0.43 7.61 -13.21
CA GLY A 26 1.43 7.29 -12.21
C GLY A 26 0.88 7.11 -10.79
N VAL A 27 -0.44 6.95 -10.62
CA VAL A 27 -1.08 6.62 -9.33
C VAL A 27 -1.17 5.12 -9.17
N VAL A 28 -0.64 4.61 -8.05
CA VAL A 28 -0.61 3.19 -7.71
C VAL A 28 -1.51 2.92 -6.50
N GLY A 29 -2.54 2.09 -6.66
CA GLY A 29 -3.39 1.62 -5.57
C GLY A 29 -2.81 0.37 -4.92
N ILE A 30 -2.69 0.34 -3.60
CA ILE A 30 -2.15 -0.79 -2.85
C ILE A 30 -3.10 -1.19 -1.72
N ALA A 31 -3.63 -2.41 -1.76
CA ALA A 31 -4.30 -3.03 -0.62
C ALA A 31 -3.22 -3.58 0.33
N ALA A 32 -3.15 -3.09 1.56
CA ALA A 32 -2.04 -3.40 2.47
C ALA A 32 -2.46 -3.50 3.94
N ILE A 33 -1.77 -4.36 4.68
CA ILE A 33 -1.79 -4.34 6.14
C ILE A 33 -0.95 -3.15 6.59
N ILE A 34 -1.56 -2.22 7.28
CA ILE A 34 -0.90 -1.02 7.79
C ILE A 34 -0.93 -0.99 9.32
N ASP A 35 -0.01 -0.24 9.89
CA ASP A 35 0.16 -0.13 11.34
C ASP A 35 -1.00 0.66 11.97
N ARG A 36 -1.36 1.81 11.38
CA ARG A 36 -2.41 2.71 11.89
C ARG A 36 -3.59 2.83 10.92
N PRO A 37 -4.47 1.81 10.83
CA PRO A 37 -5.62 1.89 9.95
C PRO A 37 -6.65 2.91 10.50
N PRO A 38 -7.17 3.82 9.63
CA PRO A 38 -8.24 4.72 10.04
C PRO A 38 -9.51 3.94 10.38
N ALA A 39 -10.31 4.46 11.32
CA ALA A 39 -11.53 3.80 11.80
C ALA A 39 -12.52 3.48 10.67
N THR A 40 -12.61 4.35 9.67
CA THR A 40 -13.49 4.19 8.50
C THR A 40 -12.88 3.37 7.36
N ALA A 41 -11.65 2.84 7.54
CA ALA A 41 -10.88 2.17 6.48
C ALA A 41 -10.76 3.00 5.19
N SER A 42 -10.76 4.33 5.30
CA SER A 42 -10.65 5.25 4.17
C SER A 42 -9.31 5.11 3.43
N LEU A 43 -9.31 5.51 2.15
CA LEU A 43 -8.10 5.53 1.33
C LEU A 43 -7.13 6.61 1.83
N ILE A 44 -5.84 6.30 1.81
CA ILE A 44 -4.77 7.20 2.25
C ILE A 44 -3.80 7.42 1.08
N GLY A 45 -3.66 8.66 0.63
CA GLY A 45 -2.70 9.03 -0.42
C GLY A 45 -1.33 9.38 0.15
N LEU A 46 -0.26 8.90 -0.51
CA LEU A 46 1.14 9.14 -0.18
C LEU A 46 1.88 9.60 -1.42
N THR A 47 2.63 10.68 -1.31
CA THR A 47 3.49 11.19 -2.40
C THR A 47 4.97 11.00 -2.12
N LYS A 48 5.34 10.77 -0.86
CA LYS A 48 6.73 10.63 -0.39
C LYS A 48 6.85 9.48 0.60
N SER A 49 7.98 8.79 0.54
CA SER A 49 8.29 7.71 1.48
C SER A 49 8.38 8.16 2.95
N ALA A 50 8.67 9.45 3.21
CA ALA A 50 8.68 10.01 4.57
C ALA A 50 7.28 10.10 5.20
N GLU A 51 6.22 10.11 4.40
CA GLU A 51 4.83 10.18 4.87
C GLU A 51 4.32 8.83 5.42
N ILE A 52 5.00 7.72 5.12
CA ILE A 52 4.59 6.38 5.55
C ILE A 52 4.46 6.33 7.07
N ASP A 53 5.50 6.76 7.80
CA ASP A 53 5.54 6.64 9.26
C ASP A 53 4.49 7.54 9.93
N ALA A 54 4.23 8.70 9.35
CA ALA A 54 3.27 9.66 9.89
C ALA A 54 1.81 9.26 9.63
N LEU A 55 1.50 8.80 8.41
CA LEU A 55 0.12 8.54 7.98
C LEU A 55 -0.32 7.08 8.16
N LEU A 56 0.60 6.13 7.99
CA LEU A 56 0.31 4.70 8.06
C LEU A 56 0.87 4.02 9.31
N GLY A 57 1.78 4.69 10.02
CA GLY A 57 2.54 4.14 11.14
C GLY A 57 3.84 3.43 10.71
N PRO A 58 4.86 3.47 11.59
CA PRO A 58 6.22 2.99 11.26
C PRO A 58 6.29 1.49 10.95
N GLY A 59 5.44 0.66 11.58
CA GLY A 59 5.37 -0.78 11.33
C GLY A 59 4.95 -1.14 9.90
N THR A 60 4.31 -0.22 9.17
CA THR A 60 3.86 -0.43 7.78
C THR A 60 5.01 -0.72 6.82
N ARG A 61 6.22 -0.19 7.08
CA ARG A 61 7.41 -0.49 6.24
C ARG A 61 7.77 -1.98 6.26
N ALA A 62 7.45 -2.67 7.34
CA ALA A 62 7.71 -4.09 7.50
C ALA A 62 6.56 -4.97 7.03
N SER A 63 5.30 -4.55 7.25
CA SER A 63 4.11 -5.32 6.85
C SER A 63 3.75 -5.13 5.37
N ALA A 64 4.09 -3.99 4.76
CA ALA A 64 3.78 -3.65 3.37
C ALA A 64 4.97 -2.98 2.64
N PRO A 65 6.10 -3.68 2.46
CA PRO A 65 7.29 -3.14 1.80
C PRO A 65 7.03 -2.70 0.34
N GLU A 66 5.98 -3.21 -0.31
CA GLU A 66 5.55 -2.82 -1.66
C GLU A 66 5.28 -1.32 -1.78
N ILE A 67 4.80 -0.67 -0.71
CA ILE A 67 4.57 0.79 -0.67
C ILE A 67 5.91 1.52 -0.80
N VAL A 68 6.92 1.10 -0.02
CA VAL A 68 8.28 1.65 -0.08
C VAL A 68 8.90 1.44 -1.45
N HIS A 69 8.72 0.23 -2.00
CA HIS A 69 9.25 -0.13 -3.32
C HIS A 69 8.58 0.68 -4.45
N ALA A 70 7.27 0.90 -4.39
CA ALA A 70 6.55 1.68 -5.39
C ALA A 70 7.00 3.15 -5.39
N LEU A 71 7.02 3.80 -4.23
CA LEU A 71 7.50 5.19 -4.09
C LEU A 71 8.99 5.32 -4.46
N GLY A 72 9.84 4.40 -4.00
CA GLY A 72 11.28 4.39 -4.30
C GLY A 72 11.61 4.16 -5.78
N ASN A 73 10.71 3.55 -6.56
CA ASN A 73 10.84 3.36 -8.00
C ASN A 73 10.13 4.42 -8.84
N GLY A 74 9.52 5.43 -8.21
CA GLY A 74 9.02 6.62 -8.87
C GLY A 74 7.52 6.67 -9.11
N ALA A 75 6.72 5.96 -8.30
CA ALA A 75 5.29 6.22 -8.23
C ALA A 75 5.06 7.68 -7.81
N GLN A 76 4.21 8.39 -8.54
CA GLN A 76 3.89 9.79 -8.26
C GLN A 76 3.03 9.91 -7.01
N GLU A 77 2.10 9.00 -6.86
CA GLU A 77 1.23 8.85 -5.69
C GLU A 77 0.97 7.36 -5.46
N VAL A 78 0.98 6.95 -4.21
CA VAL A 78 0.51 5.63 -3.76
C VAL A 78 -0.74 5.83 -2.93
N VAL A 79 -1.85 5.25 -3.36
CA VAL A 79 -3.12 5.25 -2.64
C VAL A 79 -3.25 3.92 -1.91
N VAL A 80 -3.23 3.96 -0.60
CA VAL A 80 -3.29 2.76 0.25
C VAL A 80 -4.71 2.52 0.73
N SER A 81 -5.19 1.30 0.51
CA SER A 81 -6.43 0.79 1.11
C SER A 81 -6.09 -0.18 2.24
N PRO A 82 -6.47 0.12 3.49
CA PRO A 82 -6.18 -0.74 4.64
C PRO A 82 -6.83 -2.11 4.53
N VAL A 83 -6.05 -3.18 4.69
CA VAL A 83 -6.57 -4.55 4.88
C VAL A 83 -6.79 -4.75 6.36
N LEU A 84 -8.04 -4.93 6.76
CA LEU A 84 -8.44 -5.09 8.14
C LEU A 84 -8.51 -6.57 8.55
N GLY A 85 -8.31 -6.85 9.84
CA GLY A 85 -8.38 -8.20 10.41
C GLY A 85 -7.01 -8.81 10.69
N GLY A 86 -7.02 -10.09 11.04
CA GLY A 86 -5.82 -10.76 11.56
C GLY A 86 -5.50 -10.35 13.00
N GLY A 87 -4.35 -10.82 13.51
CA GLY A 87 -3.82 -10.54 14.85
C GLY A 87 -2.33 -10.23 14.81
N ALA A 88 -1.86 -9.36 15.69
CA ALA A 88 -0.44 -9.06 15.83
C ALA A 88 0.31 -10.22 16.51
N ALA A 89 1.50 -10.52 16.02
CA ALA A 89 2.38 -11.47 16.70
C ALA A 89 2.89 -10.90 18.02
N SER A 90 3.11 -11.76 19.01
CA SER A 90 3.56 -11.38 20.34
C SER A 90 4.65 -12.30 20.90
N LEU A 91 5.31 -11.85 21.96
CA LEU A 91 6.28 -12.60 22.72
C LEU A 91 6.24 -12.14 24.17
N VAL A 92 5.99 -13.05 25.08
CA VAL A 92 6.12 -12.81 26.53
C VAL A 92 7.58 -13.03 26.94
N LEU A 93 8.20 -12.01 27.48
CA LEU A 93 9.53 -12.07 28.06
C LEU A 93 9.40 -12.16 29.58
N ASN A 94 9.93 -13.22 30.18
CA ASN A 94 9.90 -13.45 31.62
C ASN A 94 11.12 -12.81 32.30
N ASN A 95 10.96 -12.40 33.56
CA ASN A 95 12.04 -11.98 34.43
C ASN A 95 12.87 -13.16 34.94
N ALA A 96 13.86 -12.89 35.80
CA ALA A 96 14.72 -13.93 36.38
C ALA A 96 13.96 -14.94 37.27
N ASP A 97 12.81 -14.55 37.82
CA ASP A 97 11.96 -15.39 38.66
C ASP A 97 10.94 -16.23 37.84
N GLY A 98 10.95 -16.07 36.51
CA GLY A 98 10.05 -16.78 35.61
C GLY A 98 8.68 -16.14 35.42
N ALA A 99 8.43 -14.96 36.02
CA ALA A 99 7.18 -14.23 35.87
C ALA A 99 7.22 -13.31 34.64
N PRO A 100 6.09 -13.05 33.97
CA PRO A 100 6.01 -12.11 32.85
C PRO A 100 6.53 -10.72 33.24
N ALA A 101 7.48 -10.20 32.49
CA ALA A 101 8.09 -8.88 32.69
C ALA A 101 7.71 -7.88 31.61
N VAL A 102 7.69 -8.31 30.36
CA VAL A 102 7.38 -7.48 29.19
C VAL A 102 6.69 -8.34 28.15
N ILE A 103 5.59 -7.86 27.62
CA ILE A 103 4.98 -8.43 26.41
C ILE A 103 5.41 -7.56 25.23
N LEU A 104 6.16 -8.13 24.30
CA LEU A 104 6.44 -7.48 23.01
C LEU A 104 5.37 -7.88 22.01
N ARG A 105 4.79 -6.91 21.33
CA ARG A 105 3.77 -7.13 20.31
C ARG A 105 4.15 -6.40 19.03
N ALA A 106 3.97 -7.06 17.89
CA ALA A 106 4.19 -6.41 16.60
C ALA A 106 3.23 -5.21 16.43
N ARG A 107 3.72 -4.11 15.83
CA ARG A 107 2.92 -2.90 15.64
C ARG A 107 1.74 -3.11 14.71
N SER A 108 1.87 -3.93 13.68
CA SER A 108 0.77 -4.25 12.76
C SER A 108 0.37 -5.72 12.84
N ASN A 109 -0.89 -5.99 12.51
CA ASN A 109 -1.41 -7.35 12.41
C ASN A 109 -0.68 -8.15 11.33
N GLY A 110 -0.79 -9.48 11.41
CA GLY A 110 -0.25 -10.37 10.41
C GLY A 110 0.79 -11.35 10.96
N SER A 111 1.13 -12.33 10.18
CA SER A 111 2.16 -13.31 10.49
C SER A 111 3.57 -12.86 10.07
N TRP A 112 3.70 -11.68 9.47
CA TRP A 112 4.97 -11.13 8.99
C TRP A 112 6.03 -11.04 10.10
N ALA A 113 5.60 -10.80 11.33
CA ALA A 113 6.50 -10.65 12.47
C ALA A 113 7.03 -11.99 13.04
N HIS A 114 6.57 -13.15 12.57
CA HIS A 114 7.17 -14.45 12.90
C HIS A 114 8.62 -14.57 12.43
N ARG A 115 9.05 -13.75 11.49
CA ARG A 115 10.47 -13.64 11.06
C ARG A 115 11.34 -12.86 12.05
N LEU A 116 10.72 -12.18 13.01
CA LEU A 116 11.41 -11.40 14.03
C LEU A 116 11.71 -12.29 15.24
N SER A 117 12.88 -12.09 15.83
CA SER A 117 13.26 -12.72 17.08
C SER A 117 13.94 -11.71 18.00
N VAL A 118 13.90 -11.98 19.30
CA VAL A 118 14.39 -11.10 20.36
C VAL A 118 15.54 -11.76 21.10
N ASP A 119 16.63 -11.02 21.27
CA ASP A 119 17.80 -11.39 22.09
C ASP A 119 17.95 -10.39 23.24
N ILE A 120 17.98 -10.88 24.46
CA ILE A 120 18.16 -10.08 25.68
C ILE A 120 19.53 -10.36 26.27
N ARG A 121 20.29 -9.32 26.52
CA ARG A 121 21.60 -9.40 27.17
C ARG A 121 21.61 -8.62 28.47
N ALA A 122 21.95 -9.28 29.56
CA ALA A 122 22.19 -8.60 30.84
C ALA A 122 23.45 -7.73 30.73
N LEU A 123 23.35 -6.51 31.21
CA LEU A 123 24.53 -5.66 31.41
C LEU A 123 25.09 -5.89 32.81
N ALA A 124 26.43 -5.96 32.91
CA ALA A 124 27.10 -6.08 34.19
C ALA A 124 26.80 -4.83 35.04
N SER A 125 26.10 -5.01 36.15
CA SER A 125 25.89 -3.93 37.13
C SER A 125 27.25 -3.55 37.71
N GLY A 126 27.67 -2.29 37.57
CA GLY A 126 28.75 -1.75 38.38
C GLY A 126 28.38 -1.83 39.86
N SER A 127 29.37 -1.86 40.77
CA SER A 127 29.15 -1.98 42.22
C SER A 127 28.17 -0.93 42.73
N GLY A 128 26.92 -1.33 43.03
CA GLY A 128 25.84 -0.47 43.50
C GLY A 128 24.85 0.03 42.43
N GLY A 129 24.98 -0.40 41.16
CA GLY A 129 24.06 -0.01 40.09
C GLY A 129 22.80 -0.88 40.01
N THR A 130 21.68 -0.29 39.56
CA THR A 130 20.45 -1.00 39.18
C THR A 130 20.73 -1.94 37.99
N ALA A 131 20.12 -3.12 38.00
CA ALA A 131 20.21 -4.05 36.87
C ALA A 131 19.69 -3.40 35.58
N ARG A 132 20.35 -3.68 34.45
CA ARG A 132 19.98 -3.17 33.13
C ARG A 132 20.14 -4.25 32.08
N VAL A 133 19.44 -4.11 30.97
CA VAL A 133 19.50 -5.05 29.84
C VAL A 133 19.67 -4.34 28.51
N THR A 134 20.20 -5.03 27.54
CA THR A 134 20.13 -4.64 26.12
C THR A 134 19.14 -5.58 25.44
N LEU A 135 18.15 -5.01 24.77
CA LEU A 135 17.21 -5.73 23.90
C LEU A 135 17.61 -5.55 22.44
N ARG A 136 17.69 -6.65 21.71
CA ARG A 136 17.97 -6.68 20.29
C ARG A 136 16.81 -7.34 19.56
N LEU A 137 16.32 -6.71 18.51
CA LEU A 137 15.39 -7.28 17.57
C LEU A 137 16.15 -7.74 16.34
N LEU A 138 15.95 -9.00 15.95
CA LEU A 138 16.63 -9.61 14.82
C LEU A 138 15.63 -10.03 13.75
N ALA A 139 16.05 -9.93 12.48
CA ALA A 139 15.36 -10.53 11.35
C ALA A 139 16.36 -11.39 10.57
N ALA A 140 16.01 -12.66 10.29
CA ALA A 140 16.90 -13.62 9.63
C ALA A 140 18.31 -13.70 10.28
N GLY A 141 18.36 -13.58 11.61
CA GLY A 141 19.62 -13.63 12.38
C GLY A 141 20.45 -12.35 12.37
N GLN A 142 20.02 -11.30 11.67
CA GLN A 142 20.67 -10.00 11.65
C GLN A 142 19.96 -9.03 12.60
N VAL A 143 20.72 -8.27 13.40
CA VAL A 143 20.16 -7.25 14.28
C VAL A 143 19.63 -6.10 13.43
N ILE A 144 18.34 -5.81 13.56
CA ILE A 144 17.65 -4.72 12.86
C ILE A 144 17.37 -3.53 13.78
N GLU A 145 17.16 -3.77 15.08
CA GLU A 145 17.03 -2.75 16.12
C GLU A 145 17.81 -3.17 17.36
N GLU A 146 18.42 -2.21 18.04
CA GLU A 146 19.12 -2.41 19.31
C GLU A 146 18.77 -1.30 20.29
N PHE A 147 18.33 -1.70 21.49
CA PHE A 147 17.98 -0.83 22.58
C PHE A 147 18.91 -1.12 23.76
N PRO A 148 20.05 -0.42 23.85
CA PRO A 148 21.01 -0.63 24.92
C PRO A 148 20.57 0.05 26.23
N ASP A 149 21.08 -0.45 27.34
CA ASP A 149 21.01 0.18 28.67
C ASP A 149 19.58 0.42 29.18
N LEU A 150 18.68 -0.52 28.95
CA LEU A 150 17.28 -0.42 29.39
C LEU A 150 17.15 -0.66 30.89
N ALA A 151 16.35 0.20 31.54
CA ALA A 151 16.03 0.15 32.96
C ALA A 151 14.60 -0.36 33.21
N GLY A 152 14.40 -1.05 34.32
CA GLY A 152 13.06 -1.42 34.79
C GLY A 152 12.34 -0.30 35.57
N ASP A 153 13.05 0.73 36.00
CA ASP A 153 12.42 1.86 36.68
C ASP A 153 11.77 2.80 35.64
N ARG A 154 10.46 2.99 35.76
CA ARG A 154 9.69 3.85 34.86
C ARG A 154 10.07 5.32 34.91
N ASN A 155 10.71 5.77 35.98
CA ASN A 155 11.18 7.16 36.10
C ASN A 155 12.58 7.35 35.52
N ASP A 156 13.25 6.28 35.12
CA ASP A 156 14.54 6.35 34.45
C ASP A 156 14.34 6.77 32.98
N PRO A 157 15.16 7.69 32.44
CA PRO A 157 15.09 8.07 31.01
C PRO A 157 15.26 6.90 30.03
N SER A 158 15.83 5.78 30.52
CA SER A 158 16.00 4.53 29.75
C SER A 158 14.96 3.46 30.12
N ALA A 159 13.79 3.84 30.65
CA ALA A 159 12.73 2.92 30.99
C ALA A 159 12.35 2.04 29.77
N ILE A 160 12.34 0.71 29.97
CA ILE A 160 12.21 -0.27 28.88
C ILE A 160 10.94 -0.05 28.02
N PHE A 161 9.80 0.24 28.66
CA PHE A 161 8.55 0.49 27.94
C PHE A 161 8.60 1.78 27.13
N ASP A 162 9.06 2.87 27.74
CA ASP A 162 9.10 4.18 27.09
C ASP A 162 10.09 4.18 25.91
N VAL A 163 11.27 3.58 26.09
CA VAL A 163 12.30 3.52 25.02
C VAL A 163 11.82 2.68 23.85
N ILE A 164 11.27 1.49 24.10
CA ILE A 164 10.79 0.62 23.01
C ILE A 164 9.61 1.28 22.29
N ASN A 165 8.61 1.79 23.01
CA ASN A 165 7.41 2.36 22.42
C ASN A 165 7.68 3.62 21.60
N THR A 166 8.69 4.41 21.99
CA THR A 166 9.09 5.63 21.27
C THR A 166 10.02 5.34 20.08
N ARG A 167 10.89 4.34 20.17
CA ARG A 167 12.00 4.16 19.23
C ARG A 167 11.85 2.97 18.29
N SER A 168 11.13 1.90 18.70
CA SER A 168 10.94 0.74 17.83
C SER A 168 9.94 1.05 16.72
N VAL A 169 10.31 0.68 15.49
CA VAL A 169 9.41 0.73 14.33
C VAL A 169 8.69 -0.60 14.08
N HIS A 170 9.06 -1.65 14.81
CA HIS A 170 8.53 -3.00 14.60
C HIS A 170 7.61 -3.49 15.72
N VAL A 171 7.89 -3.14 16.97
CA VAL A 171 7.19 -3.69 18.14
C VAL A 171 6.78 -2.60 19.12
N VAL A 172 5.78 -2.90 19.94
CA VAL A 172 5.44 -2.16 21.17
C VAL A 172 5.70 -3.06 22.37
N ALA A 173 6.12 -2.44 23.48
CA ALA A 173 6.29 -3.11 24.77
C ALA A 173 5.08 -2.82 25.67
N VAL A 174 4.47 -3.84 26.22
CA VAL A 174 3.31 -3.76 27.10
C VAL A 174 3.64 -4.36 28.46
N ASP A 175 3.20 -3.69 29.52
CA ASP A 175 3.31 -4.19 30.88
C ASP A 175 2.25 -5.27 31.13
N PRO A 176 2.61 -6.47 31.57
CA PRO A 176 1.66 -7.54 31.91
C PRO A 176 0.95 -7.32 33.25
N GLY A 177 1.23 -6.24 33.97
CA GLY A 177 0.94 -6.09 35.40
C GLY A 177 -0.49 -5.74 35.81
N PHE A 178 -1.41 -5.42 34.87
CA PHE A 178 -2.82 -5.13 35.18
C PHE A 178 -3.76 -6.04 34.39
N ASP A 179 -3.52 -7.33 34.50
CA ASP A 179 -4.28 -8.35 33.79
C ASP A 179 -5.74 -8.38 34.28
N GLY A 180 -6.68 -8.06 33.40
CA GLY A 180 -8.11 -8.10 33.63
C GLY A 180 -8.74 -6.88 34.31
N ASP A 181 -7.96 -5.87 34.71
CA ASP A 181 -8.49 -4.67 35.35
C ASP A 181 -9.03 -3.66 34.31
N ASP A 182 -10.31 -3.31 34.42
CA ASP A 182 -10.95 -2.35 33.51
C ASP A 182 -10.58 -0.89 33.84
N PRO A 183 -10.33 -0.03 32.82
CA PRO A 183 -10.18 1.40 33.02
C PRO A 183 -11.49 2.04 33.42
N THR A 184 -11.43 3.04 34.29
CA THR A 184 -12.61 3.82 34.68
C THR A 184 -13.23 4.51 33.44
N PRO A 185 -14.51 4.26 33.11
CA PRO A 185 -15.18 4.95 32.02
C PRO A 185 -15.27 6.46 32.29
N GLY A 186 -15.05 7.28 31.24
CA GLY A 186 -15.10 8.74 31.38
C GLY A 186 -14.52 9.47 30.16
N THR A 187 -14.58 10.80 30.23
CA THR A 187 -13.93 11.66 29.24
C THR A 187 -12.74 12.37 29.88
N TYR A 188 -11.57 12.17 29.31
CA TYR A 188 -10.28 12.63 29.80
C TYR A 188 -9.74 13.70 28.85
N ALA A 189 -9.78 14.97 29.29
CA ALA A 189 -9.19 16.08 28.53
C ALA A 189 -7.70 16.17 28.82
N LEU A 190 -6.87 16.26 27.79
CA LEU A 190 -5.41 16.43 27.98
C LEU A 190 -5.14 17.84 28.50
N PRO A 191 -4.22 17.98 29.49
CA PRO A 191 -4.02 19.25 30.19
C PRO A 191 -3.26 20.32 29.38
N GLY A 192 -2.58 19.96 28.29
CA GLY A 192 -1.84 20.88 27.44
C GLY A 192 -0.43 21.24 27.95
N ASP A 193 0.04 20.55 28.97
CA ASP A 193 1.38 20.78 29.59
C ASP A 193 2.32 19.57 29.43
N GLY A 194 1.91 18.55 28.67
CA GLY A 194 2.66 17.32 28.46
C GLY A 194 2.65 16.35 29.63
N SER A 195 1.94 16.66 30.72
CA SER A 195 1.89 15.79 31.91
C SER A 195 0.98 14.59 31.72
N GLY A 196 0.06 14.66 30.74
CA GLY A 196 -0.97 13.65 30.47
C GLY A 196 -2.03 13.56 31.56
N VAL A 197 -3.04 12.74 31.33
CA VAL A 197 -4.17 12.54 32.24
C VAL A 197 -4.20 11.09 32.77
N PRO A 198 -4.28 10.87 34.09
CA PRO A 198 -4.32 9.53 34.66
C PRO A 198 -5.70 8.88 34.43
N VAL A 199 -5.69 7.60 34.13
CA VAL A 199 -6.88 6.73 34.09
C VAL A 199 -6.69 5.67 35.16
N ASN A 200 -7.64 5.56 36.06
CA ASN A 200 -7.56 4.60 37.18
C ASN A 200 -8.30 3.30 36.86
N VAL A 201 -7.99 2.27 37.63
CA VAL A 201 -8.78 1.04 37.67
C VAL A 201 -10.22 1.39 38.12
N THR A 202 -11.20 0.73 37.51
CA THR A 202 -12.62 0.98 37.81
C THR A 202 -12.92 0.69 39.28
N GLY A 203 -13.39 1.71 40.00
CA GLY A 203 -13.73 1.61 41.41
C GLY A 203 -12.55 1.75 42.38
N GLU A 204 -11.35 2.00 41.90
CA GLU A 204 -10.13 2.15 42.70
C GLU A 204 -9.43 3.50 42.45
N ALA A 205 -8.57 3.92 43.37
CA ALA A 205 -7.69 5.08 43.19
C ALA A 205 -6.35 4.72 42.52
N THR A 206 -6.18 3.47 42.14
CA THR A 206 -4.93 2.97 41.53
C THR A 206 -4.85 3.41 40.06
N GLU A 207 -3.80 4.14 39.69
CA GLU A 207 -3.56 4.53 38.29
C GLU A 207 -3.23 3.29 37.45
N LEU A 208 -4.02 3.03 36.43
CA LEU A 208 -3.85 1.94 35.48
C LEU A 208 -2.88 2.33 34.38
N PHE A 209 -3.10 3.48 33.78
CA PHE A 209 -2.21 4.10 32.80
C PHE A 209 -2.47 5.60 32.73
N ARG A 210 -1.56 6.32 32.10
CA ARG A 210 -1.67 7.75 31.82
C ARG A 210 -1.73 7.96 30.31
N ILE A 211 -2.70 8.74 29.85
CA ILE A 211 -2.84 9.12 28.44
C ILE A 211 -2.04 10.41 28.22
N LEU A 212 -1.20 10.42 27.19
CA LEU A 212 -0.41 11.58 26.76
C LEU A 212 -0.71 11.84 25.28
N ALA A 213 -0.40 13.03 24.80
CA ALA A 213 -0.35 13.26 23.36
C ALA A 213 0.83 12.53 22.75
N GLU A 214 0.68 12.07 21.50
CA GLU A 214 1.80 11.51 20.73
C GLU A 214 2.85 12.60 20.45
N THR A 215 4.10 12.21 20.30
CA THR A 215 5.21 13.14 20.12
C THR A 215 4.97 14.08 18.93
N GLY A 216 4.97 15.38 19.19
CA GLY A 216 4.73 16.41 18.16
C GLY A 216 3.27 16.73 17.90
N VAL A 217 2.33 16.09 18.60
CA VAL A 217 0.90 16.40 18.52
C VAL A 217 0.56 17.55 19.49
N ASP A 218 -0.13 18.57 18.99
CA ASP A 218 -0.68 19.65 19.82
C ASP A 218 -1.82 19.09 20.69
N GLU A 219 -1.73 19.28 22.00
CA GLU A 219 -2.73 18.82 22.96
C GLU A 219 -4.01 19.67 22.99
N THR A 220 -4.00 20.86 22.36
CA THR A 220 -5.10 21.80 22.45
C THR A 220 -6.43 21.20 21.96
N GLY A 221 -7.41 21.14 22.87
CA GLY A 221 -8.73 20.58 22.60
C GLY A 221 -8.75 19.07 22.38
N LEU A 222 -7.67 18.35 22.70
CA LEU A 222 -7.60 16.90 22.62
C LEU A 222 -8.24 16.26 23.86
N SER A 223 -9.10 15.29 23.67
CA SER A 223 -9.78 14.52 24.72
C SER A 223 -9.95 13.06 24.32
N VAL A 224 -9.93 12.18 25.31
CA VAL A 224 -10.14 10.74 25.13
C VAL A 224 -11.35 10.31 25.94
N GLU A 225 -12.32 9.70 25.30
CA GLU A 225 -13.47 9.06 25.92
C GLU A 225 -13.21 7.56 26.02
N ILE A 226 -13.38 7.00 27.21
CA ILE A 226 -13.36 5.54 27.46
C ILE A 226 -14.76 5.14 27.87
N ALA A 227 -15.35 4.18 27.18
CA ALA A 227 -16.71 3.67 27.45
C ALA A 227 -16.73 2.15 27.39
N GLY A 228 -17.59 1.53 28.17
CA GLY A 228 -17.73 0.07 28.25
C GLY A 228 -16.79 -0.58 29.26
N SER A 229 -16.81 -1.91 29.31
CA SER A 229 -16.03 -2.74 30.24
C SER A 229 -15.79 -4.15 29.66
N GLY A 230 -14.88 -4.90 30.23
CA GLY A 230 -14.54 -6.29 29.84
C GLY A 230 -14.05 -6.35 28.37
N ASN A 231 -14.78 -7.08 27.52
CA ASN A 231 -14.42 -7.25 26.10
C ASN A 231 -15.12 -6.24 25.16
N ALA A 232 -15.74 -5.20 25.71
CA ALA A 232 -16.53 -4.23 24.97
C ALA A 232 -16.08 -2.78 25.20
N ILE A 233 -14.82 -2.56 25.59
CA ILE A 233 -14.28 -1.22 25.81
C ILE A 233 -14.14 -0.51 24.45
N THR A 234 -14.61 0.74 24.41
CA THR A 234 -14.46 1.64 23.25
C THR A 234 -13.67 2.86 23.70
N VAL A 235 -12.66 3.24 22.92
CA VAL A 235 -11.88 4.46 23.12
C VAL A 235 -12.08 5.36 21.91
N ARG A 236 -12.47 6.63 22.16
CA ARG A 236 -12.59 7.67 21.14
C ARG A 236 -11.64 8.80 21.44
N VAL A 237 -10.80 9.15 20.49
CA VAL A 237 -9.95 10.34 20.57
C VAL A 237 -10.61 11.45 19.78
N SER A 238 -10.90 12.57 20.45
CA SER A 238 -11.62 13.71 19.87
C SER A 238 -10.78 14.97 19.97
N ARG A 239 -10.89 15.83 18.97
CA ARG A 239 -10.32 17.19 19.00
C ARG A 239 -11.44 18.20 18.87
N THR A 240 -11.54 19.11 19.85
CA THR A 240 -12.62 20.12 19.92
C THR A 240 -14.03 19.52 19.74
N GLY A 241 -14.25 18.32 20.30
CA GLY A 241 -15.54 17.62 20.23
C GLY A 241 -15.77 16.78 18.96
N ALA A 242 -14.90 16.85 17.97
CA ALA A 242 -14.98 16.00 16.77
C ALA A 242 -14.12 14.75 16.94
N VAL A 243 -14.73 13.57 16.79
CA VAL A 243 -14.02 12.28 16.86
C VAL A 243 -13.04 12.17 15.69
N GLN A 244 -11.77 11.93 16.00
CA GLN A 244 -10.68 11.75 15.04
C GLN A 244 -10.29 10.27 14.92
N GLU A 245 -10.28 9.55 16.05
CA GLU A 245 -9.95 8.14 16.10
C GLU A 245 -10.97 7.40 16.97
N GLU A 246 -11.31 6.17 16.58
CA GLU A 246 -12.20 5.30 17.34
C GLU A 246 -11.68 3.87 17.33
N PHE A 247 -11.51 3.30 18.53
CA PHE A 247 -11.08 1.94 18.76
C PHE A 247 -12.17 1.19 19.53
N THR A 248 -12.73 0.15 18.93
CA THR A 248 -13.88 -0.57 19.50
C THR A 248 -13.52 -2.01 19.86
N ARG A 249 -14.33 -2.63 20.74
CA ARG A 249 -14.16 -4.02 21.19
C ARG A 249 -12.77 -4.27 21.79
N LEU A 250 -12.27 -3.31 22.53
CA LEU A 250 -11.02 -3.47 23.28
C LEU A 250 -11.26 -4.25 24.55
N THR A 251 -10.18 -4.83 25.09
CA THR A 251 -10.15 -5.56 26.35
C THR A 251 -8.84 -5.29 27.09
N MET A 252 -8.83 -5.52 28.39
CA MET A 252 -7.60 -5.47 29.20
C MET A 252 -6.89 -6.83 29.29
N ASP A 253 -7.39 -7.87 28.61
CA ASP A 253 -6.71 -9.16 28.49
C ASP A 253 -5.42 -8.99 27.65
N PRO A 254 -4.21 -9.17 28.23
CA PRO A 254 -2.93 -8.99 27.56
C PRO A 254 -2.69 -10.02 26.44
N ASP A 255 -3.35 -11.17 26.45
CA ASP A 255 -3.23 -12.19 25.41
C ASP A 255 -4.15 -11.90 24.22
N SER A 256 -5.09 -10.95 24.36
CA SER A 256 -6.00 -10.58 23.28
C SER A 256 -5.32 -9.71 22.22
N ALA A 257 -5.61 -9.98 20.94
CA ALA A 257 -5.24 -9.09 19.83
C ALA A 257 -5.90 -7.69 19.93
N ARG A 258 -6.93 -7.56 20.79
CA ARG A 258 -7.65 -6.31 21.08
C ARG A 258 -7.25 -5.70 22.42
N HIS A 259 -6.09 -6.05 22.96
CA HIS A 259 -5.59 -5.49 24.22
C HIS A 259 -5.44 -3.97 24.11
N LEU A 260 -6.17 -3.23 24.96
CA LEU A 260 -6.30 -1.78 24.89
C LEU A 260 -4.96 -1.05 24.85
N PRO A 261 -4.01 -1.27 25.79
CA PRO A 261 -2.73 -0.59 25.75
C PRO A 261 -1.95 -0.87 24.46
N ALA A 262 -1.89 -2.12 24.02
CA ALA A 262 -1.16 -2.50 22.82
C ALA A 262 -1.77 -1.88 21.55
N VAL A 263 -3.11 -1.85 21.45
CA VAL A 263 -3.82 -1.27 20.33
C VAL A 263 -3.59 0.24 20.25
N LEU A 264 -3.71 0.96 21.34
CA LEU A 264 -3.48 2.41 21.35
C LEU A 264 -2.01 2.74 21.06
N LEU A 265 -1.05 2.07 21.70
CA LEU A 265 0.38 2.28 21.46
C LEU A 265 0.80 2.01 20.01
N ALA A 266 0.19 1.02 19.37
CA ALA A 266 0.49 0.70 17.97
C ALA A 266 -0.25 1.59 16.98
N ASN A 267 -1.53 1.90 17.23
CA ASN A 267 -2.43 2.39 16.17
C ASN A 267 -2.89 3.84 16.35
N SER A 268 -2.76 4.47 17.53
CA SER A 268 -3.11 5.88 17.66
C SER A 268 -2.01 6.78 17.09
N ALA A 269 -2.43 7.79 16.31
CA ALA A 269 -1.54 8.84 15.83
C ALA A 269 -1.62 10.10 16.71
N LEU A 270 -2.62 10.20 17.58
CA LEU A 270 -2.89 11.39 18.38
C LEU A 270 -2.49 11.23 19.85
N VAL A 271 -2.61 10.01 20.39
CA VAL A 271 -2.33 9.75 21.81
C VAL A 271 -1.44 8.52 22.00
N THR A 272 -0.67 8.55 23.07
CA THR A 272 0.13 7.43 23.53
C THR A 272 -0.20 7.12 24.98
N LEU A 273 0.23 5.96 25.49
CA LEU A 273 0.01 5.55 26.87
C LEU A 273 1.34 5.39 27.61
N ARG A 274 1.40 5.97 28.79
CA ARG A 274 2.40 5.63 29.78
C ARG A 274 1.76 4.69 30.80
N GLN A 275 2.17 3.43 30.79
CA GLN A 275 1.57 2.43 31.65
C GLN A 275 1.99 2.68 33.12
N ALA A 276 1.01 2.76 34.02
CA ALA A 276 1.27 2.66 35.43
C ALA A 276 1.64 1.21 35.74
N ASN A 277 2.54 1.02 36.66
CA ASN A 277 3.31 -0.20 36.74
C ASN A 277 3.10 -0.85 38.11
N SER A 278 2.45 -2.01 38.11
CA SER A 278 2.24 -2.82 39.32
C SER A 278 3.50 -3.55 39.80
N LEU A 279 4.48 -3.79 38.91
CA LEU A 279 5.67 -4.56 39.21
C LEU A 279 6.81 -3.67 39.78
N ALA A 280 7.60 -4.23 40.71
CA ALA A 280 8.83 -3.59 41.16
C ALA A 280 9.84 -3.42 40.01
N PRO A 281 10.73 -2.37 40.02
CA PRO A 281 11.66 -2.12 38.93
C PRO A 281 12.48 -3.33 38.46
N ALA A 282 12.97 -4.16 39.38
CA ALA A 282 13.76 -5.35 39.03
C ALA A 282 12.91 -6.42 38.33
N ALA A 283 11.63 -6.54 38.68
CA ALA A 283 10.72 -7.54 38.11
C ALA A 283 10.28 -7.22 36.69
N ARG A 284 10.47 -5.97 36.23
CA ARG A 284 10.16 -5.52 34.86
C ARG A 284 11.26 -5.78 33.85
N LEU A 285 12.45 -6.18 34.31
CA LEU A 285 13.55 -6.49 33.42
C LEU A 285 13.46 -7.94 32.98
N PRO A 286 13.40 -8.22 31.67
CA PRO A 286 13.43 -9.58 31.18
C PRO A 286 14.78 -10.24 31.45
N ALA A 287 14.76 -11.54 31.72
CA ALA A 287 15.96 -12.35 31.86
C ALA A 287 16.74 -12.42 30.55
N ALA A 288 18.07 -12.54 30.65
CA ALA A 288 18.92 -12.76 29.48
C ALA A 288 18.52 -14.04 28.76
N THR A 289 18.48 -13.99 27.43
CA THR A 289 18.15 -15.14 26.58
C THR A 289 19.40 -15.94 26.24
N THR A 290 19.28 -17.26 26.12
CA THR A 290 20.36 -18.13 25.66
C THR A 290 20.47 -18.19 24.14
N ALA A 291 19.35 -17.94 23.46
CA ALA A 291 19.22 -17.82 22.00
C ALA A 291 18.07 -16.87 21.68
N PRO A 292 18.04 -16.25 20.50
CA PRO A 292 16.95 -15.40 20.07
C PRO A 292 15.61 -16.14 20.07
N ILE A 293 14.57 -15.53 20.66
CA ILE A 293 13.21 -16.10 20.78
C ILE A 293 12.31 -15.44 19.72
N PRO A 294 11.63 -16.21 18.84
CA PRO A 294 10.76 -15.65 17.82
C PRO A 294 9.44 -15.11 18.41
N LEU A 295 8.88 -14.08 17.75
CA LEU A 295 7.50 -13.67 17.97
C LEU A 295 6.58 -14.72 17.36
N GLN A 296 5.41 -14.94 17.99
CA GLN A 296 4.44 -15.98 17.62
C GLN A 296 3.01 -15.43 17.63
N ASP A 297 2.03 -16.29 17.33
CA ASP A 297 0.58 -16.05 17.44
C ASP A 297 0.02 -14.96 16.52
N GLY A 298 0.84 -14.39 15.61
CA GLY A 298 0.35 -13.50 14.57
C GLY A 298 -0.51 -14.24 13.54
N SER A 299 -1.59 -13.63 13.10
CA SER A 299 -2.46 -14.20 12.07
C SER A 299 -2.70 -13.22 10.93
N SER A 300 -2.57 -13.72 9.70
CA SER A 300 -2.81 -12.94 8.49
C SER A 300 -4.30 -12.72 8.28
N PRO A 301 -4.71 -11.53 7.77
CA PRO A 301 -6.04 -11.34 7.23
C PRO A 301 -6.36 -12.36 6.14
N ASN A 302 -7.61 -12.78 6.05
CA ASN A 302 -8.03 -13.73 5.02
C ASN A 302 -8.20 -13.06 3.64
N ALA A 303 -8.37 -13.86 2.59
CA ALA A 303 -8.54 -13.36 1.22
C ALA A 303 -9.74 -12.41 1.05
N ALA A 304 -10.82 -12.59 1.81
CA ALA A 304 -11.99 -11.72 1.77
C ALA A 304 -11.67 -10.30 2.32
N ALA A 305 -10.81 -10.20 3.33
CA ALA A 305 -10.35 -8.91 3.83
C ALA A 305 -9.51 -8.15 2.78
N TYR A 306 -8.65 -8.85 2.05
CA TYR A 306 -7.93 -8.30 0.89
C TYR A 306 -8.87 -7.87 -0.22
N GLN A 307 -9.88 -8.70 -0.55
CA GLN A 307 -10.87 -8.36 -1.56
C GLN A 307 -11.62 -7.07 -1.19
N ALA A 308 -12.09 -6.95 0.05
CA ALA A 308 -12.75 -5.73 0.52
C ALA A 308 -11.85 -4.48 0.44
N ALA A 309 -10.54 -4.64 0.68
CA ALA A 309 -9.58 -3.55 0.52
C ALA A 309 -9.32 -3.22 -0.96
N ILE A 310 -9.26 -4.21 -1.84
CA ILE A 310 -9.14 -4.04 -3.28
C ILE A 310 -10.35 -3.32 -3.84
N ASP A 311 -11.57 -3.71 -3.44
CA ASP A 311 -12.81 -3.11 -3.91
C ASP A 311 -12.88 -1.61 -3.56
N ARG A 312 -12.45 -1.22 -2.35
CA ARG A 312 -12.36 0.21 -1.96
C ARG A 312 -11.43 1.05 -2.83
N LEU A 313 -10.42 0.45 -3.49
CA LEU A 313 -9.60 1.18 -4.45
C LEU A 313 -10.40 1.67 -5.67
N GLY A 314 -11.59 1.11 -5.90
CA GLY A 314 -12.54 1.59 -6.91
C GLY A 314 -13.05 3.00 -6.65
N ASP A 315 -13.04 3.46 -5.40
CA ASP A 315 -13.49 4.80 -5.01
C ASP A 315 -12.58 5.91 -5.55
N ASP A 316 -11.34 5.59 -5.93
CA ASP A 316 -10.42 6.56 -6.56
C ASP A 316 -10.20 6.23 -8.05
N PRO A 317 -10.87 6.96 -8.96
CA PRO A 317 -10.75 6.73 -10.40
C PRO A 317 -9.38 7.12 -10.98
N ARG A 318 -8.50 7.80 -10.23
CA ARG A 318 -7.17 8.21 -10.67
C ARG A 318 -6.18 7.04 -10.71
N ILE A 319 -6.45 5.96 -9.99
CA ILE A 319 -5.57 4.78 -9.91
C ILE A 319 -5.40 4.15 -11.29
N ASN A 320 -4.13 4.00 -11.72
CA ASN A 320 -3.76 3.39 -13.00
C ASN A 320 -3.23 1.95 -12.84
N LEU A 321 -2.57 1.69 -11.74
CA LEU A 321 -2.01 0.39 -11.38
C LEU A 321 -2.53 -0.03 -10.02
N VAL A 322 -2.82 -1.31 -9.83
CA VAL A 322 -3.33 -1.84 -8.56
C VAL A 322 -2.58 -3.11 -8.16
N LEU A 323 -2.28 -3.24 -6.89
CA LEU A 323 -1.67 -4.45 -6.32
C LEU A 323 -2.10 -4.66 -4.87
N ALA A 324 -1.78 -5.83 -4.34
CA ALA A 324 -1.91 -6.15 -2.93
C ALA A 324 -0.52 -6.44 -2.33
N ALA A 325 -0.22 -5.82 -1.20
CA ALA A 325 0.93 -6.18 -0.37
C ALA A 325 0.55 -7.41 0.45
N ILE A 326 0.94 -8.59 -0.05
CA ILE A 326 0.59 -9.87 0.54
C ILE A 326 1.78 -10.37 1.35
N GLU A 327 1.51 -10.85 2.55
CA GLU A 327 2.55 -11.35 3.44
C GLU A 327 3.33 -12.52 2.83
N PRO A 328 4.67 -12.57 2.98
CA PRO A 328 5.50 -13.64 2.42
C PRO A 328 5.16 -15.05 2.93
N THR A 329 4.47 -15.15 4.08
CA THR A 329 4.01 -16.40 4.70
C THR A 329 2.70 -16.93 4.13
N ALA A 330 1.99 -16.12 3.31
CA ALA A 330 0.74 -16.55 2.68
C ALA A 330 0.96 -17.75 1.76
N THR A 331 0.04 -18.70 1.79
CA THR A 331 0.10 -19.87 0.91
C THR A 331 -0.12 -19.46 -0.55
N SER A 332 0.47 -20.21 -1.49
CA SER A 332 0.28 -19.97 -2.93
C SER A 332 -1.19 -19.93 -3.33
N ASN A 333 -2.04 -20.75 -2.70
CA ASN A 333 -3.48 -20.74 -2.97
C ASN A 333 -4.13 -19.42 -2.52
N THR A 334 -3.80 -18.92 -1.34
CA THR A 334 -4.29 -17.62 -0.83
C THR A 334 -3.84 -16.48 -1.75
N VAL A 335 -2.56 -16.48 -2.15
CA VAL A 335 -2.00 -15.47 -3.08
C VAL A 335 -2.73 -15.48 -4.42
N ARG A 336 -2.95 -16.67 -5.01
CA ARG A 336 -3.71 -16.81 -6.27
C ARG A 336 -5.13 -16.29 -6.15
N THR A 337 -5.82 -16.57 -5.03
CA THR A 337 -7.18 -16.07 -4.77
C THR A 337 -7.20 -14.54 -4.72
N ILE A 338 -6.24 -13.91 -4.02
CA ILE A 338 -6.13 -12.45 -3.97
C ILE A 338 -5.79 -11.87 -5.35
N HIS A 339 -4.91 -12.52 -6.11
CA HIS A 339 -4.58 -12.09 -7.48
C HIS A 339 -5.78 -12.20 -8.43
N GLN A 340 -6.62 -13.23 -8.28
CA GLN A 340 -7.88 -13.34 -9.03
C GLN A 340 -8.86 -12.21 -8.69
N ALA A 341 -8.93 -11.78 -7.41
CA ALA A 341 -9.71 -10.62 -7.02
C ALA A 341 -9.16 -9.32 -7.65
N LEU A 342 -7.84 -9.16 -7.74
CA LEU A 342 -7.20 -8.05 -8.46
C LEU A 342 -7.55 -8.05 -9.96
N VAL A 343 -7.54 -9.22 -10.60
CA VAL A 343 -7.97 -9.37 -12.01
C VAL A 343 -9.42 -8.94 -12.18
N ALA A 344 -10.33 -9.46 -11.34
CA ALA A 344 -11.74 -9.13 -11.39
C ALA A 344 -11.98 -7.62 -11.21
N HIS A 345 -11.33 -7.01 -10.21
CA HIS A 345 -11.38 -5.59 -9.97
C HIS A 345 -10.88 -4.77 -11.18
N ALA A 346 -9.73 -5.13 -11.76
CA ALA A 346 -9.17 -4.41 -12.91
C ALA A 346 -10.05 -4.51 -14.17
N VAL A 347 -10.72 -5.63 -14.37
CA VAL A 347 -11.69 -5.82 -15.46
C VAL A 347 -12.95 -4.99 -15.22
N GLN A 348 -13.52 -5.04 -14.02
CA GLN A 348 -14.69 -4.27 -13.65
C GLN A 348 -14.47 -2.77 -13.78
N GLU A 349 -13.35 -2.28 -13.29
CA GLU A 349 -13.01 -0.85 -13.35
C GLU A 349 -12.78 -0.37 -14.80
N ALA A 350 -12.28 -1.24 -15.67
CA ALA A 350 -12.19 -0.91 -17.09
C ALA A 350 -13.57 -0.77 -17.74
N GLU A 351 -14.54 -1.59 -17.36
CA GLU A 351 -15.93 -1.46 -17.80
C GLU A 351 -16.58 -0.19 -17.25
N ASN A 352 -16.22 0.23 -16.06
CA ASN A 352 -16.65 1.50 -15.44
C ASN A 352 -15.95 2.75 -16.03
N GLY A 353 -15.07 2.59 -17.04
CA GLY A 353 -14.34 3.70 -17.66
C GLY A 353 -13.21 4.27 -16.80
N SER A 354 -12.73 3.51 -15.80
CA SER A 354 -11.57 3.83 -14.96
C SER A 354 -10.53 2.70 -15.06
N PRO A 355 -10.03 2.41 -16.28
CA PRO A 355 -9.22 1.23 -16.55
C PRO A 355 -7.91 1.24 -15.76
N ARG A 356 -7.51 0.09 -15.28
CA ARG A 356 -6.27 -0.11 -14.52
C ARG A 356 -5.65 -1.47 -14.81
N ILE A 357 -4.36 -1.61 -14.54
CA ILE A 357 -3.61 -2.87 -14.65
C ILE A 357 -3.26 -3.33 -13.25
N ALA A 358 -3.53 -4.60 -12.98
CA ALA A 358 -3.18 -5.25 -11.73
C ALA A 358 -1.79 -5.90 -11.81
N LEU A 359 -1.04 -5.86 -10.72
CA LEU A 359 0.24 -6.53 -10.58
C LEU A 359 0.23 -7.44 -9.36
N GLY A 360 0.90 -8.57 -9.46
CA GLY A 360 1.17 -9.46 -8.34
C GLY A 360 2.50 -10.15 -8.54
N ALA A 361 3.11 -10.64 -7.46
CA ALA A 361 4.35 -11.39 -7.52
C ALA A 361 4.11 -12.88 -7.25
N VAL A 362 4.96 -13.74 -7.83
CA VAL A 362 5.05 -15.15 -7.43
C VAL A 362 5.40 -15.24 -5.94
N THR A 363 5.02 -16.30 -5.26
CA THR A 363 5.47 -16.54 -3.89
C THR A 363 6.93 -17.02 -3.87
N ALA A 364 7.60 -16.87 -2.73
CA ALA A 364 8.95 -17.39 -2.56
C ALA A 364 9.03 -18.93 -2.75
N GLY A 365 7.95 -19.65 -2.42
CA GLY A 365 7.85 -21.08 -2.65
C GLY A 365 7.63 -21.48 -4.11
N GLU A 366 6.90 -20.67 -4.87
CA GLU A 366 6.67 -20.90 -6.31
C GLU A 366 7.88 -20.54 -7.17
N GLN A 367 8.65 -19.53 -6.77
CA GLN A 367 9.73 -18.98 -7.59
C GLN A 367 10.74 -20.02 -8.11
N PRO A 368 11.19 -21.02 -7.35
CA PRO A 368 12.11 -22.06 -7.84
C PRO A 368 11.42 -23.15 -8.67
N ASP A 369 10.10 -23.25 -8.66
CA ASP A 369 9.30 -24.27 -9.34
C ASP A 369 8.51 -23.66 -10.51
N LEU A 370 9.04 -23.82 -11.73
CA LEU A 370 8.45 -23.22 -12.93
C LEU A 370 7.05 -23.78 -13.26
N ASP A 371 6.73 -24.99 -12.81
CA ASP A 371 5.38 -25.56 -13.02
C ASP A 371 4.36 -24.85 -12.12
N GLN A 372 4.74 -24.52 -10.89
CA GLN A 372 3.88 -23.71 -10.01
C GLN A 372 3.71 -22.27 -10.54
N VAL A 373 4.76 -21.67 -11.10
CA VAL A 373 4.67 -20.34 -11.75
C VAL A 373 3.73 -20.40 -12.95
N ARG A 374 3.80 -21.46 -13.76
CA ARG A 374 2.87 -21.68 -14.90
C ARG A 374 1.42 -21.77 -14.42
N ASP A 375 1.17 -22.58 -13.38
CA ASP A 375 -0.17 -22.78 -12.85
C ASP A 375 -0.73 -21.48 -12.25
N HIS A 376 0.14 -20.68 -11.60
CA HIS A 376 -0.22 -19.35 -11.14
C HIS A 376 -0.58 -18.42 -12.31
N ALA A 377 0.29 -18.33 -13.32
CA ALA A 377 0.06 -17.50 -14.49
C ALA A 377 -1.22 -17.89 -15.24
N ALA A 378 -1.52 -19.20 -15.31
CA ALA A 378 -2.76 -19.70 -15.92
C ALA A 378 -4.00 -19.28 -15.12
N ALA A 379 -3.94 -19.33 -13.79
CA ALA A 379 -5.05 -18.95 -12.90
C ALA A 379 -5.42 -17.46 -12.97
N VAL A 380 -4.47 -16.59 -13.36
CA VAL A 380 -4.63 -15.13 -13.46
C VAL A 380 -4.44 -14.60 -14.88
N ARG A 381 -4.65 -15.46 -15.89
CA ARG A 381 -4.40 -15.10 -17.29
C ARG A 381 -5.35 -14.01 -17.78
N ASN A 382 -4.82 -12.80 -17.90
CA ASN A 382 -5.57 -11.63 -18.35
C ASN A 382 -4.61 -10.54 -18.89
N ARG A 383 -5.03 -9.77 -19.89
CA ARG A 383 -4.28 -8.61 -20.39
C ARG A 383 -4.15 -7.48 -19.36
N ARG A 384 -4.94 -7.53 -18.29
CA ARG A 384 -4.92 -6.55 -17.19
C ARG A 384 -4.18 -7.06 -15.96
N PHE A 385 -3.43 -8.16 -16.08
CA PHE A 385 -2.66 -8.68 -14.97
C PHE A 385 -1.20 -8.96 -15.36
N VAL A 386 -0.28 -8.54 -14.50
CA VAL A 386 1.16 -8.76 -14.65
C VAL A 386 1.65 -9.62 -13.50
N LEU A 387 2.14 -10.82 -13.80
CA LEU A 387 2.77 -11.70 -12.81
C LEU A 387 4.28 -11.45 -12.79
N VAL A 388 4.79 -10.99 -11.65
CA VAL A 388 6.18 -10.56 -11.49
C VAL A 388 7.00 -11.65 -10.78
N SER A 389 8.20 -11.91 -11.23
CA SER A 389 9.26 -12.65 -10.54
C SER A 389 10.51 -11.77 -10.42
N PRO A 390 11.16 -11.68 -9.25
CA PRO A 390 11.05 -12.50 -8.04
C PRO A 390 9.88 -12.13 -7.13
N ALA A 391 9.69 -12.96 -6.10
CA ALA A 391 8.74 -12.70 -5.02
C ALA A 391 8.99 -11.31 -4.38
N GLY A 392 7.90 -10.59 -4.04
CA GLY A 392 7.95 -9.24 -3.44
C GLY A 392 8.26 -8.09 -4.41
N ALA A 393 8.58 -8.36 -5.69
CA ALA A 393 8.99 -7.31 -6.63
C ALA A 393 7.83 -6.53 -7.27
N ALA A 394 6.57 -6.89 -7.01
CA ALA A 394 5.41 -6.25 -7.65
C ALA A 394 5.36 -4.73 -7.40
N GLY A 395 5.62 -4.27 -6.18
CA GLY A 395 5.67 -2.85 -5.84
C GLY A 395 6.76 -2.09 -6.60
N ALA A 396 7.96 -2.68 -6.73
CA ALA A 396 9.05 -2.07 -7.47
C ALA A 396 8.74 -1.93 -8.97
N VAL A 397 8.14 -2.97 -9.57
CA VAL A 397 7.71 -2.94 -10.97
C VAL A 397 6.56 -1.94 -11.17
N ALA A 398 5.59 -1.89 -10.24
CA ALA A 398 4.51 -0.91 -10.29
C ALA A 398 5.05 0.52 -10.27
N GLY A 399 6.00 0.85 -9.37
CA GLY A 399 6.65 2.14 -9.32
C GLY A 399 7.42 2.48 -10.61
N LEU A 400 8.14 1.52 -11.19
CA LEU A 400 8.79 1.69 -12.49
C LEU A 400 7.76 2.00 -13.59
N VAL A 401 6.72 1.16 -13.72
CA VAL A 401 5.71 1.30 -14.78
C VAL A 401 4.94 2.61 -14.64
N SER A 402 4.62 3.03 -13.41
CA SER A 402 3.87 4.26 -13.14
C SER A 402 4.58 5.52 -13.62
N ARG A 403 5.90 5.60 -13.50
CA ARG A 403 6.69 6.76 -13.95
C ARG A 403 6.94 6.80 -15.45
N LEU A 404 6.73 5.70 -16.18
CA LEU A 404 6.91 5.64 -17.63
C LEU A 404 5.65 6.19 -18.33
N SER A 405 5.84 6.91 -19.45
CA SER A 405 4.72 7.23 -20.34
C SER A 405 4.04 5.94 -20.85
N PRO A 406 2.73 5.97 -21.15
CA PRO A 406 1.98 4.75 -21.47
C PRO A 406 2.58 3.91 -22.60
N GLU A 407 3.15 4.54 -23.63
CA GLU A 407 3.75 3.90 -24.79
C GLU A 407 5.14 3.29 -24.51
N ILE A 408 5.78 3.68 -23.41
CA ILE A 408 7.13 3.20 -23.08
C ILE A 408 7.06 1.84 -22.41
N SER A 409 7.62 0.83 -23.05
CA SER A 409 7.75 -0.52 -22.47
C SER A 409 8.73 -0.54 -21.30
N PRO A 410 8.43 -1.28 -20.23
CA PRO A 410 9.39 -1.51 -19.14
C PRO A 410 10.53 -2.46 -19.54
N THR A 411 10.51 -3.07 -20.73
CA THR A 411 11.56 -3.97 -21.24
C THR A 411 12.93 -3.29 -21.17
N PHE A 412 13.91 -3.94 -20.54
CA PHE A 412 15.29 -3.49 -20.32
C PHE A 412 15.43 -2.19 -19.51
N LYS A 413 14.39 -1.77 -18.80
CA LYS A 413 14.49 -0.65 -17.85
C LYS A 413 15.02 -1.15 -16.51
N THR A 414 15.85 -0.31 -15.88
CA THR A 414 16.42 -0.58 -14.55
C THR A 414 15.35 -0.41 -13.48
N VAL A 415 15.31 -1.37 -12.54
CA VAL A 415 14.40 -1.37 -11.41
C VAL A 415 15.17 -1.72 -10.13
N PRO A 416 15.44 -0.74 -9.24
CA PRO A 416 16.02 -1.01 -7.93
C PRO A 416 15.13 -1.92 -7.08
N LEU A 417 15.72 -2.97 -6.52
CA LEU A 417 15.06 -3.90 -5.59
C LEU A 417 15.60 -3.65 -4.17
N PHE A 418 14.96 -2.74 -3.45
CA PHE A 418 15.37 -2.37 -2.08
C PHE A 418 15.18 -3.56 -1.12
N GLY A 419 16.29 -4.19 -0.71
CA GLY A 419 16.26 -5.33 0.22
C GLY A 419 15.78 -6.68 -0.37
N LEU A 420 15.41 -6.72 -1.67
CA LEU A 420 15.02 -7.95 -2.35
C LEU A 420 16.19 -8.51 -3.19
N THR A 421 16.28 -9.83 -3.23
CA THR A 421 17.25 -10.51 -4.11
C THR A 421 16.68 -10.61 -5.53
N PRO A 422 17.40 -10.15 -6.57
CA PRO A 422 16.97 -10.33 -7.96
C PRO A 422 16.85 -11.82 -8.30
N ALA A 423 15.96 -12.15 -9.22
CA ALA A 423 15.86 -13.51 -9.74
C ALA A 423 17.18 -13.93 -10.42
N SER A 424 17.49 -15.21 -10.37
CA SER A 424 18.64 -15.82 -11.03
C SER A 424 18.18 -17.07 -11.79
N TYR A 425 17.72 -16.87 -13.02
CA TYR A 425 17.27 -17.94 -13.91
C TYR A 425 18.27 -18.20 -15.02
N SER A 426 18.43 -19.46 -15.37
CA SER A 426 19.19 -19.89 -16.54
C SER A 426 18.49 -19.49 -17.85
N GLY A 427 19.22 -19.54 -18.97
CA GLY A 427 18.64 -19.22 -20.28
C GLY A 427 17.44 -20.13 -20.66
N SER A 428 17.49 -21.43 -20.29
CA SER A 428 16.39 -22.36 -20.55
C SER A 428 15.14 -22.06 -19.70
N GLU A 429 15.33 -21.68 -18.45
CA GLU A 429 14.23 -21.27 -17.56
C GLU A 429 13.61 -19.94 -18.02
N LEU A 430 14.43 -18.99 -18.45
CA LEU A 430 13.94 -17.72 -19.00
C LEU A 430 13.10 -17.94 -20.27
N ASN A 431 13.51 -18.85 -21.15
CA ASN A 431 12.73 -19.20 -22.33
C ASN A 431 11.34 -19.75 -21.98
N LYS A 432 11.20 -20.49 -20.87
CA LYS A 432 9.91 -20.94 -20.36
C LYS A 432 9.11 -19.79 -19.73
N LEU A 433 9.73 -19.04 -18.78
CA LEU A 433 9.07 -17.98 -18.03
C LEU A 433 8.56 -16.83 -18.92
N LEU A 434 9.33 -16.46 -19.94
CA LEU A 434 8.97 -15.41 -20.91
C LEU A 434 8.15 -15.96 -22.08
N GLY A 435 7.95 -17.27 -22.14
CA GLY A 435 7.19 -17.95 -23.17
C GLY A 435 5.67 -17.97 -22.91
N PRO A 436 4.87 -18.41 -23.90
CA PRO A 436 3.42 -18.26 -23.90
C PRO A 436 2.68 -19.06 -22.80
N SER A 437 3.34 -20.02 -22.18
CA SER A 437 2.76 -20.81 -21.09
C SER A 437 2.82 -20.13 -19.73
N HIS A 438 3.78 -19.21 -19.53
CA HIS A 438 3.99 -18.51 -18.27
C HIS A 438 3.73 -16.99 -18.39
N ASN A 439 4.28 -16.34 -19.44
CA ASN A 439 4.17 -14.90 -19.68
C ASN A 439 4.47 -14.07 -18.41
N ALA A 440 5.50 -14.48 -17.64
CA ALA A 440 5.89 -13.80 -16.42
C ALA A 440 6.83 -12.62 -16.74
N LEU A 441 6.65 -11.50 -16.05
CA LEU A 441 7.60 -10.40 -16.07
C LEU A 441 8.76 -10.73 -15.11
N VAL A 442 9.96 -10.92 -15.65
CA VAL A 442 11.14 -11.29 -14.86
C VAL A 442 12.05 -10.09 -14.63
N VAL A 443 12.41 -9.88 -13.35
CA VAL A 443 13.40 -8.89 -12.91
C VAL A 443 14.67 -9.62 -12.50
N GLN A 444 15.75 -9.40 -13.24
CA GLN A 444 16.99 -10.13 -13.04
C GLN A 444 18.23 -9.26 -13.21
N GLN A 445 19.30 -9.60 -12.51
CA GLN A 445 20.62 -9.00 -12.69
C GLN A 445 21.19 -9.36 -14.06
N ARG A 446 21.64 -8.36 -14.83
CA ARG A 446 22.35 -8.56 -16.10
C ARG A 446 23.70 -7.85 -16.09
N SER A 447 24.74 -8.56 -16.53
CA SER A 447 26.09 -8.00 -16.61
C SER A 447 26.10 -6.74 -17.49
N GLY A 448 26.71 -5.66 -16.98
CA GLY A 448 26.80 -4.37 -17.66
C GLY A 448 25.50 -3.55 -17.71
N ARG A 449 24.37 -4.03 -17.16
CA ARG A 449 23.09 -3.33 -17.17
C ARG A 449 22.43 -3.17 -15.79
N GLY A 450 22.93 -3.88 -14.76
CA GLY A 450 22.31 -3.88 -13.45
C GLY A 450 21.05 -4.76 -13.36
N ILE A 451 20.16 -4.45 -12.43
CA ILE A 451 18.89 -5.15 -12.23
C ILE A 451 17.85 -4.53 -13.18
N ILE A 452 17.32 -5.33 -14.09
CA ILE A 452 16.41 -4.87 -15.14
C ILE A 452 15.19 -5.78 -15.29
N VAL A 453 14.12 -5.23 -15.85
CA VAL A 453 13.00 -6.00 -16.39
C VAL A 453 13.43 -6.63 -17.71
N LEU A 454 13.36 -7.95 -17.84
CA LEU A 454 13.78 -8.64 -19.06
C LEU A 454 12.79 -8.43 -20.21
N ARG A 455 11.49 -8.52 -19.93
CA ARG A 455 10.42 -8.30 -20.90
C ARG A 455 9.15 -7.84 -20.21
N GLY A 456 8.54 -6.77 -20.71
CA GLY A 456 7.33 -6.16 -20.15
C GLY A 456 6.05 -6.80 -20.70
N LEU A 457 5.70 -7.99 -20.21
CA LEU A 457 4.51 -8.76 -20.61
C LEU A 457 3.45 -8.77 -19.53
N ASP A 458 2.19 -8.80 -19.97
CA ASP A 458 1.06 -9.27 -19.16
C ASP A 458 0.91 -10.79 -19.23
N THR A 459 0.04 -11.38 -18.40
CA THR A 459 -0.15 -12.84 -18.37
C THR A 459 -0.89 -13.41 -19.59
N SER A 460 -1.47 -12.57 -20.46
CA SER A 460 -1.98 -13.02 -21.76
C SER A 460 -0.89 -13.15 -22.83
N GLY A 461 0.28 -12.55 -22.59
CA GLY A 461 1.45 -12.57 -23.46
C GLY A 461 1.58 -11.33 -24.34
N ASP A 462 0.79 -10.29 -24.09
CA ASP A 462 0.92 -9.01 -24.80
C ASP A 462 1.82 -8.03 -24.01
N GLN A 463 2.26 -6.98 -24.70
CA GLN A 463 3.08 -5.93 -24.06
C GLN A 463 2.21 -5.04 -23.17
N ILE A 464 2.65 -4.78 -21.95
CA ILE A 464 1.96 -3.90 -20.98
C ILE A 464 1.69 -2.51 -21.58
N SER A 465 2.60 -1.97 -22.37
CA SER A 465 2.46 -0.67 -23.03
C SER A 465 1.25 -0.59 -23.97
N VAL A 466 0.90 -1.67 -24.64
CA VAL A 466 -0.28 -1.73 -25.52
C VAL A 466 -1.58 -1.48 -24.75
N THR A 467 -1.76 -2.19 -23.63
CA THR A 467 -2.92 -1.99 -22.74
C THR A 467 -2.91 -0.60 -22.12
N ARG A 468 -1.75 -0.08 -21.70
CA ARG A 468 -1.61 1.26 -21.10
C ARG A 468 -1.99 2.38 -22.08
N VAL A 469 -1.61 2.27 -23.34
CA VAL A 469 -1.99 3.26 -24.37
C VAL A 469 -3.49 3.23 -24.60
N ALA A 470 -4.10 2.05 -24.69
CA ALA A 470 -5.55 1.93 -24.80
C ALA A 470 -6.27 2.52 -23.56
N ASP A 471 -5.77 2.24 -22.36
CA ASP A 471 -6.30 2.79 -21.12
C ASP A 471 -6.18 4.33 -21.06
N ALA A 472 -5.06 4.88 -21.53
CA ALA A 472 -4.89 6.33 -21.64
C ALA A 472 -5.91 6.95 -22.60
N ALA A 473 -6.15 6.33 -23.75
CA ALA A 473 -7.16 6.78 -24.71
C ALA A 473 -8.58 6.78 -24.10
N ILE A 474 -8.93 5.74 -23.32
CA ILE A 474 -10.21 5.66 -22.62
C ILE A 474 -10.35 6.78 -21.59
N ARG A 475 -9.34 7.00 -20.74
CA ARG A 475 -9.36 8.04 -19.68
C ARG A 475 -9.44 9.44 -20.28
N GLU A 476 -8.65 9.74 -21.29
CA GLU A 476 -8.68 11.04 -21.99
C GLU A 476 -10.05 11.27 -22.65
N THR A 477 -10.62 10.24 -23.30
CA THR A 477 -11.95 10.35 -23.89
C THR A 477 -13.01 10.62 -22.85
N LYS A 478 -12.98 9.90 -21.71
CA LYS A 478 -13.91 10.09 -20.58
C LYS A 478 -13.82 11.51 -20.05
N ALA A 479 -12.62 12.00 -19.77
CA ALA A 479 -12.39 13.35 -19.24
C ALA A 479 -12.89 14.43 -20.22
N ILE A 480 -12.75 14.23 -21.53
CA ILE A 480 -13.32 15.12 -22.54
C ILE A 480 -14.84 15.04 -22.54
N ALA A 481 -15.41 13.83 -22.56
CA ALA A 481 -16.86 13.62 -22.65
C ALA A 481 -17.60 14.18 -21.42
N GLU A 482 -17.03 14.10 -20.22
CA GLU A 482 -17.59 14.65 -18.99
C GLU A 482 -17.86 16.17 -19.08
N ASN A 483 -17.04 16.94 -19.85
CA ASN A 483 -17.29 18.37 -20.07
C ASN A 483 -18.51 18.66 -20.95
N PHE A 484 -19.05 17.65 -21.65
CA PHE A 484 -20.24 17.80 -22.49
C PHE A 484 -21.52 17.31 -21.81
N ILE A 485 -21.42 16.70 -20.63
CA ILE A 485 -22.60 16.30 -19.86
C ILE A 485 -23.42 17.55 -19.46
N GLY A 486 -24.72 17.51 -19.73
CA GLY A 486 -25.62 18.64 -19.49
C GLY A 486 -25.68 19.69 -20.59
N GLN A 487 -24.88 19.58 -21.65
CA GLN A 487 -24.98 20.42 -22.83
C GLN A 487 -26.10 19.95 -23.79
N LEU A 488 -26.53 20.85 -24.70
CA LEU A 488 -27.55 20.50 -25.70
C LEU A 488 -26.98 19.47 -26.68
N ASN A 489 -27.72 18.40 -26.94
CA ASN A 489 -27.37 17.38 -27.93
C ASN A 489 -27.59 17.90 -29.37
N SER A 490 -26.87 18.95 -29.75
CA SER A 490 -26.88 19.53 -31.13
C SER A 490 -25.80 18.89 -32.01
N SER A 491 -25.95 19.08 -33.34
CA SER A 491 -24.90 18.72 -34.31
C SER A 491 -23.57 19.37 -33.98
N ASP A 492 -23.60 20.64 -33.58
CA ASP A 492 -22.40 21.44 -33.29
C ASP A 492 -21.70 20.97 -32.03
N ALA A 493 -22.46 20.62 -30.96
CA ALA A 493 -21.89 20.05 -29.72
C ALA A 493 -21.23 18.68 -30.00
N ARG A 494 -21.86 17.81 -30.79
CA ARG A 494 -21.25 16.52 -31.17
C ARG A 494 -20.00 16.71 -32.04
N ALA A 495 -20.01 17.69 -32.97
CA ALA A 495 -18.84 18.03 -33.80
C ALA A 495 -17.68 18.60 -32.93
N ALA A 496 -18.00 19.42 -31.92
CA ALA A 496 -17.02 19.96 -30.98
C ALA A 496 -16.42 18.82 -30.12
N LEU A 497 -17.24 17.93 -29.57
CA LEU A 497 -16.78 16.75 -28.82
C LEU A 497 -15.84 15.88 -29.68
N ARG A 498 -16.27 15.53 -30.89
CA ARG A 498 -15.45 14.77 -31.83
C ARG A 498 -14.12 15.45 -32.15
N SER A 499 -14.12 16.76 -32.35
CA SER A 499 -12.91 17.54 -32.65
C SER A 499 -11.91 17.54 -31.48
N GLN A 500 -12.38 17.61 -30.23
CA GLN A 500 -11.51 17.54 -29.04
C GLN A 500 -10.88 16.15 -28.87
N ILE A 501 -11.65 15.07 -29.09
CA ILE A 501 -11.12 13.70 -29.06
C ILE A 501 -10.06 13.51 -30.16
N ILE A 502 -10.35 13.97 -31.40
CA ILE A 502 -9.39 13.90 -32.51
C ILE A 502 -8.11 14.67 -32.17
N ALA A 503 -8.22 15.88 -31.62
CA ALA A 503 -7.05 16.68 -31.24
C ALA A 503 -6.17 15.94 -30.19
N THR A 504 -6.79 15.27 -29.24
CA THR A 504 -6.09 14.47 -28.25
C THR A 504 -5.38 13.27 -28.88
N PHE A 505 -6.06 12.51 -29.74
CA PHE A 505 -5.45 11.35 -30.40
C PHE A 505 -4.38 11.73 -31.41
N THR A 506 -4.51 12.87 -32.07
CA THR A 506 -3.45 13.45 -32.93
C THR A 506 -2.20 13.79 -32.06
N ARG A 507 -2.39 14.28 -30.82
CA ARG A 507 -1.28 14.51 -29.90
C ARG A 507 -0.62 13.17 -29.51
N MET A 508 -1.41 12.12 -29.23
CA MET A 508 -0.90 10.78 -28.93
C MET A 508 -0.15 10.16 -30.12
N GLU A 509 -0.64 10.36 -31.33
CA GLU A 509 0.03 9.95 -32.58
C GLU A 509 1.37 10.68 -32.77
N ARG A 510 1.40 12.01 -32.57
CA ARG A 510 2.65 12.79 -32.63
C ARG A 510 3.67 12.41 -31.59
N ALA A 511 3.21 11.96 -30.41
CA ALA A 511 4.05 11.40 -29.36
C ALA A 511 4.53 9.96 -29.66
N GLY A 512 4.05 9.35 -30.75
CA GLY A 512 4.37 7.98 -31.15
C GLY A 512 3.65 6.91 -30.35
N ALA A 513 2.65 7.25 -29.54
CA ALA A 513 1.84 6.30 -28.79
C ALA A 513 0.85 5.54 -29.68
N LEU A 514 0.32 6.22 -30.70
CA LEU A 514 -0.54 5.64 -31.73
C LEU A 514 0.20 5.67 -33.07
N VAL A 515 0.03 4.60 -33.88
CA VAL A 515 0.70 4.47 -35.18
C VAL A 515 -0.25 3.95 -36.23
N PRO A 516 -0.16 4.40 -37.49
CA PRO A 516 -0.92 3.79 -38.61
C PRO A 516 -0.44 2.37 -38.87
N SER A 517 -1.17 1.62 -39.69
CA SER A 517 -0.71 0.32 -40.18
C SER A 517 0.57 0.44 -40.99
N THR A 518 1.40 -0.63 -40.95
CA THR A 518 2.70 -0.65 -41.67
C THR A 518 2.58 -0.56 -43.18
N ASP A 519 1.43 -0.94 -43.75
CA ASP A 519 1.09 -0.82 -45.15
C ASP A 519 0.38 0.50 -45.50
N GLY A 520 0.10 1.34 -44.48
CA GLY A 520 -0.55 2.65 -44.65
C GLY A 520 -2.05 2.58 -44.99
N THR A 521 -2.67 1.40 -44.92
CA THR A 521 -4.09 1.23 -45.25
C THR A 521 -5.02 1.71 -44.14
N ASP A 522 -4.64 1.48 -42.87
CA ASP A 522 -5.45 1.86 -41.70
C ASP A 522 -4.81 3.06 -40.97
N PRO A 523 -5.62 4.02 -40.55
CA PRO A 523 -5.12 5.17 -39.76
C PRO A 523 -4.72 4.74 -38.35
N ALA A 524 -3.97 5.62 -37.65
CA ALA A 524 -3.57 5.40 -36.24
C ALA A 524 -4.75 5.35 -35.29
N PHE A 525 -5.83 6.03 -35.61
CA PHE A 525 -7.07 6.02 -34.84
C PHE A 525 -8.29 6.38 -35.72
N PHE A 526 -9.45 5.99 -35.24
CA PHE A 526 -10.76 6.36 -35.80
C PHE A 526 -11.64 6.90 -34.67
N VAL A 527 -12.42 7.94 -34.93
CA VAL A 527 -13.36 8.54 -33.97
C VAL A 527 -14.66 8.87 -34.69
N ASP A 528 -15.76 8.36 -34.19
CA ASP A 528 -17.08 8.78 -34.58
C ASP A 528 -17.92 9.17 -33.35
N VAL A 529 -18.70 10.25 -33.48
CA VAL A 529 -19.58 10.77 -32.42
C VAL A 529 -20.95 11.02 -33.03
N TYR A 530 -21.91 10.23 -32.64
CA TYR A 530 -23.25 10.26 -33.22
C TYR A 530 -24.36 10.09 -32.17
N SER A 531 -25.57 10.37 -32.59
CA SER A 531 -26.78 10.11 -31.83
C SER A 531 -27.85 9.66 -32.83
N THR A 532 -28.36 8.45 -32.66
CA THR A 532 -29.49 7.97 -33.46
C THR A 532 -30.76 8.73 -33.06
N GLN A 533 -31.84 8.63 -33.84
CA GLN A 533 -33.10 9.28 -33.49
C GLN A 533 -33.66 8.80 -32.13
N LEU A 534 -33.45 7.54 -31.79
CA LEU A 534 -33.85 6.96 -30.52
C LEU A 534 -32.95 7.49 -29.39
N ASP A 535 -31.63 7.51 -29.59
CA ASP A 535 -30.67 8.06 -28.63
C ASP A 535 -30.94 9.55 -28.37
N PHE A 536 -31.23 10.30 -29.44
CA PHE A 536 -31.55 11.73 -29.32
C PHE A 536 -32.77 11.98 -28.42
N ALA A 537 -33.81 11.17 -28.59
CA ALA A 537 -35.02 11.25 -27.75
C ALA A 537 -34.72 10.94 -26.25
N GLN A 538 -33.66 10.18 -25.97
CA GLN A 538 -33.23 9.81 -24.62
C GLN A 538 -32.05 10.67 -24.10
N GLY A 539 -31.58 11.66 -24.88
CA GLY A 539 -30.44 12.49 -24.50
C GLY A 539 -29.09 11.76 -24.55
N ILE A 540 -28.97 10.68 -25.36
CA ILE A 540 -27.76 9.86 -25.45
C ILE A 540 -26.91 10.30 -26.65
N VAL A 541 -25.59 10.41 -26.42
CA VAL A 541 -24.55 10.54 -27.47
C VAL A 541 -23.65 9.31 -27.39
N ARG A 542 -23.38 8.69 -28.54
CA ARG A 542 -22.48 7.55 -28.68
C ARG A 542 -21.15 7.97 -29.24
N ILE A 543 -20.08 7.38 -28.74
CA ILE A 543 -18.71 7.61 -29.18
C ILE A 543 -18.10 6.26 -29.53
N ASP A 544 -17.77 6.08 -30.82
CA ASP A 544 -17.09 4.88 -31.32
C ASP A 544 -15.64 5.25 -31.64
N ILE A 545 -14.71 4.52 -31.01
CA ILE A 545 -13.27 4.77 -31.10
C ILE A 545 -12.55 3.47 -31.43
N ALA A 546 -11.64 3.55 -32.40
CA ALA A 546 -10.61 2.55 -32.61
C ALA A 546 -9.23 3.23 -32.52
N VAL A 547 -8.30 2.63 -31.78
CA VAL A 547 -6.92 3.09 -31.67
C VAL A 547 -5.95 1.96 -31.98
N ARG A 548 -4.80 2.29 -32.57
CA ARG A 548 -3.71 1.36 -32.85
C ARG A 548 -2.48 1.72 -32.01
N PRO A 549 -2.32 1.12 -30.82
CA PRO A 549 -1.16 1.34 -29.97
C PRO A 549 0.14 0.90 -30.65
N VAL A 550 1.22 1.65 -30.40
CA VAL A 550 2.58 1.26 -30.80
C VAL A 550 3.03 0.02 -30.03
N ARG A 551 3.86 -0.79 -30.67
CA ARG A 551 4.53 -1.92 -30.02
C ARG A 551 6.01 -1.64 -29.85
N ALA A 552 6.58 -1.96 -28.70
CA ALA A 552 8.01 -1.87 -28.47
C ALA A 552 8.76 -2.98 -29.24
N ILE A 553 10.00 -2.73 -29.59
CA ILE A 553 10.89 -3.73 -30.21
C ILE A 553 11.38 -4.65 -29.09
N ASP A 554 10.92 -5.90 -29.07
CA ASP A 554 11.40 -6.92 -28.16
C ASP A 554 12.57 -7.75 -28.75
N PHE A 555 12.60 -7.90 -30.10
CA PHE A 555 13.58 -8.74 -30.78
C PHE A 555 14.16 -8.05 -32.01
N ILE A 556 15.47 -8.19 -32.20
CA ILE A 556 16.21 -7.73 -33.37
C ILE A 556 16.95 -8.94 -33.97
N TYR A 557 16.62 -9.31 -35.19
CA TYR A 557 17.31 -10.35 -35.95
C TYR A 557 18.27 -9.70 -36.95
N ALA A 558 19.56 -9.93 -36.80
CA ALA A 558 20.57 -9.43 -37.70
C ALA A 558 21.29 -10.58 -38.42
N THR A 559 21.41 -10.50 -39.74
CA THR A 559 22.19 -11.44 -40.54
C THR A 559 23.45 -10.73 -41.03
N ILE A 560 24.61 -11.19 -40.59
CA ILE A 560 25.91 -10.68 -41.06
C ILE A 560 26.46 -11.65 -42.10
N ARG A 561 26.63 -11.16 -43.32
CA ARG A 561 27.29 -11.91 -44.38
C ARG A 561 28.74 -11.46 -44.46
N VAL A 562 29.67 -12.37 -44.14
CA VAL A 562 31.11 -12.15 -44.33
C VAL A 562 31.41 -12.49 -45.79
N LYS A 563 31.98 -11.53 -46.54
CA LYS A 563 32.49 -11.75 -47.89
C LYS A 563 34.00 -11.94 -47.79
N ASN A 564 34.49 -12.98 -48.42
CA ASN A 564 35.93 -13.21 -48.62
C ASN A 564 36.43 -12.36 -49.76
#